data_06ff6bc5df4cd94cc4698d45eb5964a9
#
_entry.id   06ff6bc5df4cd94cc4698d45eb5964a9
#
_cell.length_a   1.000
_cell.length_b   1.000
_cell.length_c   1.000
_cell.angle_alpha   90.00
_cell.angle_beta   90.00
_cell.angle_gamma   90.00
#
_symmetry.space_group_name_H-M   'P 1'
#
loop_
_entity.id
_entity.type
_entity.pdbx_description
1 polymer ?
#
loop_
_entity_poly.entity_id
_entity_poly.type
_entity_poly.pdbx_seq_one_letter_code
_entity_poly.pdbx_strand_id
1 'polypeptide(L)'
;MKKRILKTLISAAVAASMLAGCGQGAATPASSSDAAGSAPAATEEAPSESAAASTESKGGKIGVAMPTKDLQRWNQDGANMEQQLKDAGYDVDLQYASNDIATQVSQIENMISSGDQVLVIASIDGDSLGTVLAQAKEANIPVIAYDRLIMNSDAVSYYATFDNYMVGTKQGEYIRDQLDLENAAGPFNLEIFTGDPGDNNARFFYGGAMDVLKPYIDSGKLVVKSGQVDFDNVATANWATETAQSRMDAIISSSYADGTKIDAVLCSNDSTALGVTNSLEANYTGEWPIITGQDCDIANVKNMIAGKQSMSIFKDTRDLATQTVKMVDAIMQGTEAPVNDKETYDNGTGVIPSYLCEPVFADANNYKELLVDSGYYTEDQLK
;
A
#
# COMPACT_ATOMS: atom_id res chain seq x y z
N MET A 1 -15.91 26.77 47.50
CA MET A 1 -15.85 26.12 48.83
C MET A 1 -15.43 24.65 48.66
N LYS A 2 -14.38 24.31 49.46
CA LYS A 2 -13.96 22.97 49.88
C LYS A 2 -13.63 21.89 48.86
N LYS A 3 -12.37 21.76 48.59
CA LYS A 3 -11.42 20.63 48.55
C LYS A 3 -11.90 19.33 49.20
N ARG A 4 -11.64 18.20 48.62
CA ARG A 4 -11.07 17.03 49.31
C ARG A 4 -10.25 16.17 48.36
N ILE A 5 -8.97 16.10 48.70
CA ILE A 5 -7.89 15.22 48.28
C ILE A 5 -8.06 13.92 49.08
N LEU A 6 -7.83 12.74 48.44
CA LEU A 6 -7.39 11.58 49.19
C LEU A 6 -6.35 10.80 48.38
N LYS A 7 -5.13 10.76 48.95
CA LYS A 7 -3.99 9.92 48.60
C LYS A 7 -4.02 8.64 49.44
N THR A 8 -3.59 7.52 48.89
CA THR A 8 -2.90 6.41 49.61
C THR A 8 -2.31 5.50 48.51
N LEU A 9 -1.07 5.35 48.27
CA LEU A 9 0.16 4.89 48.91
C LEU A 9 0.22 3.40 49.28
N ILE A 10 1.20 2.72 48.62
CA ILE A 10 2.21 1.74 49.09
C ILE A 10 1.72 0.27 49.15
N SER A 11 2.40 -0.66 48.45
CA SER A 11 3.60 -1.37 48.94
C SER A 11 4.19 -2.31 47.89
N ALA A 12 5.50 -2.31 47.84
CA ALA A 12 6.41 -3.23 47.18
C ALA A 12 6.58 -4.52 47.97
N ALA A 13 6.89 -5.61 47.29
CA ALA A 13 7.63 -6.75 47.89
C ALA A 13 8.47 -7.45 46.83
N VAL A 14 9.77 -7.41 47.10
CA VAL A 14 10.88 -8.15 46.45
C VAL A 14 10.96 -9.56 47.03
N ALA A 15 11.24 -10.56 46.21
CA ALA A 15 11.91 -11.75 46.66
C ALA A 15 12.71 -12.37 45.52
N ALA A 16 14.03 -12.33 45.67
CA ALA A 16 15.02 -13.07 44.91
C ALA A 16 15.21 -14.46 45.51
N SER A 17 15.50 -15.45 44.68
CA SER A 17 16.24 -16.63 45.12
C SER A 17 17.02 -17.26 43.96
N MET A 18 18.33 -17.17 44.11
CA MET A 18 19.33 -17.97 43.37
C MET A 18 19.29 -19.43 43.89
N LEU A 19 19.66 -20.38 43.05
CA LEU A 19 20.55 -21.48 43.42
C LEU A 19 21.15 -22.15 42.18
N ALA A 20 22.48 -22.32 42.30
CA ALA A 20 23.39 -22.90 41.36
C ALA A 20 23.39 -24.43 41.42
N GLY A 21 23.87 -25.11 40.37
CA GLY A 21 24.17 -26.50 40.34
C GLY A 21 25.12 -26.87 39.21
N CYS A 22 26.39 -27.02 39.52
CA CYS A 22 27.48 -27.51 38.68
C CYS A 22 27.36 -29.04 38.48
N GLY A 23 27.85 -29.54 37.33
CA GLY A 23 28.09 -30.94 37.08
C GLY A 23 28.98 -31.17 35.85
N GLN A 24 30.24 -31.36 36.09
CA GLN A 24 31.35 -31.66 35.18
C GLN A 24 31.37 -33.13 34.77
N GLY A 25 31.86 -33.45 33.57
CA GLY A 25 32.22 -34.81 33.18
C GLY A 25 32.79 -34.91 31.78
N ALA A 26 34.11 -34.92 31.71
CA ALA A 26 34.94 -35.08 30.53
C ALA A 26 35.14 -36.56 30.16
N ALA A 27 35.41 -36.88 28.89
CA ALA A 27 36.58 -37.60 28.40
C ALA A 27 36.39 -38.14 26.98
N THR A 28 37.26 -37.76 26.08
CA THR A 28 37.77 -38.50 24.91
C THR A 28 38.75 -39.61 25.43
N PRO A 29 39.33 -40.60 24.64
CA PRO A 29 39.76 -40.48 23.24
C PRO A 29 39.78 -41.77 22.38
N ALA A 30 40.15 -41.57 21.10
CA ALA A 30 41.09 -42.33 20.25
C ALA A 30 40.70 -43.72 19.68
N SER A 31 40.78 -43.89 18.42
CA SER A 31 41.94 -44.21 17.55
C SER A 31 41.76 -45.47 16.69
N SER A 32 42.20 -45.35 15.46
CA SER A 32 42.85 -46.27 14.52
C SER A 32 41.96 -47.34 13.83
N SER A 33 42.17 -47.75 12.61
CA SER A 33 43.19 -47.65 11.56
C SER A 33 42.76 -48.49 10.37
N ASP A 34 43.18 -48.06 9.17
CA ASP A 34 43.59 -48.81 8.00
C ASP A 34 42.74 -49.94 7.38
N ALA A 35 42.46 -49.79 6.08
CA ALA A 35 43.15 -50.52 5.02
C ALA A 35 42.61 -50.25 3.62
N ALA A 36 43.50 -50.20 2.69
CA ALA A 36 43.43 -49.89 1.28
C ALA A 36 42.64 -50.90 0.44
N GLY A 37 42.12 -50.39 -0.71
CA GLY A 37 41.61 -51.21 -1.80
C GLY A 37 41.47 -50.37 -3.07
N SER A 38 42.31 -50.69 -4.05
CA SER A 38 42.51 -49.98 -5.33
C SER A 38 41.30 -49.99 -6.28
N ALA A 39 41.33 -49.01 -7.16
CA ALA A 39 40.49 -48.58 -8.28
C ALA A 39 40.03 -49.67 -9.28
N PRO A 40 39.13 -49.37 -10.24
CA PRO A 40 39.49 -48.53 -11.37
C PRO A 40 38.45 -47.49 -11.80
N ALA A 41 38.93 -46.56 -12.63
CA ALA A 41 38.29 -45.41 -13.24
C ALA A 41 37.08 -45.74 -14.11
N ALA A 42 35.99 -45.00 -13.93
CA ALA A 42 34.98 -44.74 -14.96
C ALA A 42 34.87 -43.21 -15.17
N THR A 43 35.07 -42.82 -16.37
CA THR A 43 34.95 -41.46 -16.89
C THR A 43 33.44 -41.12 -16.92
N GLU A 44 32.97 -40.24 -16.07
CA GLU A 44 31.66 -39.62 -16.20
C GLU A 44 31.86 -38.14 -16.56
N GLU A 45 31.22 -37.76 -17.66
CA GLU A 45 31.12 -36.40 -18.16
C GLU A 45 30.49 -35.51 -17.09
N ALA A 46 31.13 -34.38 -16.81
CA ALA A 46 30.61 -33.34 -15.96
C ALA A 46 29.40 -32.68 -16.63
N PRO A 47 28.29 -32.46 -15.88
CA PRO A 47 27.24 -31.56 -16.36
C PRO A 47 27.79 -30.14 -16.40
N SER A 48 27.61 -29.50 -17.55
CA SER A 48 27.86 -28.09 -17.76
C SER A 48 27.18 -27.28 -16.67
N GLU A 49 27.96 -26.67 -15.78
CA GLU A 49 27.50 -25.59 -14.92
C GLU A 49 26.95 -24.47 -15.80
N SER A 50 25.63 -24.32 -15.77
CA SER A 50 24.97 -23.10 -16.19
C SER A 50 25.56 -21.95 -15.37
N ALA A 51 26.38 -21.14 -16.00
CA ALA A 51 26.89 -19.91 -15.41
C ALA A 51 25.69 -19.03 -15.03
N ALA A 52 25.34 -19.03 -13.74
CA ALA A 52 24.58 -17.95 -13.17
C ALA A 52 25.40 -16.68 -13.45
N ALA A 53 24.84 -15.78 -14.25
CA ALA A 53 25.41 -14.47 -14.46
C ALA A 53 25.55 -13.82 -13.08
N SER A 54 26.76 -13.69 -12.59
CA SER A 54 27.07 -12.87 -11.44
C SER A 54 26.75 -11.44 -11.85
N THR A 55 25.63 -10.90 -11.40
CA THR A 55 25.37 -9.47 -11.44
C THR A 55 26.51 -8.83 -10.64
N GLU A 56 27.39 -8.11 -11.30
CA GLU A 56 28.38 -7.27 -10.62
C GLU A 56 27.60 -6.33 -9.71
N SER A 57 27.90 -6.35 -8.40
CA SER A 57 27.32 -5.42 -7.44
C SER A 57 27.62 -4.00 -7.92
N LYS A 58 26.59 -3.23 -8.26
CA LYS A 58 26.75 -1.81 -8.61
C LYS A 58 27.27 -1.01 -7.42
N GLY A 59 27.13 -1.57 -6.21
CA GLY A 59 27.44 -0.93 -4.95
C GLY A 59 26.48 0.22 -4.64
N GLY A 60 26.28 0.47 -3.37
CA GLY A 60 25.40 1.52 -2.87
C GLY A 60 24.26 0.97 -2.04
N LYS A 61 23.85 1.73 -1.04
CA LYS A 61 22.77 1.36 -0.11
C LYS A 61 21.56 2.26 -0.36
N ILE A 62 20.39 1.65 -0.49
CA ILE A 62 19.12 2.32 -0.78
C ILE A 62 18.18 2.13 0.41
N GLY A 63 17.72 3.23 0.98
CA GLY A 63 16.70 3.23 2.02
C GLY A 63 15.30 3.17 1.42
N VAL A 64 14.47 2.25 1.91
CA VAL A 64 13.08 2.07 1.48
C VAL A 64 12.18 2.13 2.71
N ALA A 65 11.40 3.20 2.83
CA ALA A 65 10.49 3.42 3.96
C ALA A 65 9.04 3.22 3.53
N MET A 66 8.38 2.18 4.07
CA MET A 66 6.98 1.84 3.80
C MET A 66 6.09 2.12 5.01
N PRO A 67 4.80 2.47 4.80
CA PRO A 67 3.93 2.90 5.91
C PRO A 67 3.58 1.76 6.87
N THR A 68 3.17 0.59 6.37
CA THR A 68 2.67 -0.49 7.24
C THR A 68 2.72 -1.84 6.52
N LYS A 69 2.59 -2.93 7.30
CA LYS A 69 2.31 -4.29 6.77
C LYS A 69 0.83 -4.68 6.88
N ASP A 70 -0.01 -3.85 7.50
CA ASP A 70 -1.40 -4.19 7.76
C ASP A 70 -2.27 -4.15 6.49
N LEU A 71 -1.86 -3.40 5.47
CA LEU A 71 -2.47 -3.40 4.15
C LEU A 71 -1.67 -4.29 3.20
N GLN A 72 -2.36 -5.19 2.49
CA GLN A 72 -1.72 -6.18 1.60
C GLN A 72 -0.80 -5.52 0.58
N ARG A 73 -1.24 -4.42 -0.01
CA ARG A 73 -0.52 -3.69 -1.03
C ARG A 73 0.92 -3.36 -0.60
N TRP A 74 1.12 -2.81 0.60
CA TRP A 74 2.47 -2.40 1.05
C TRP A 74 3.44 -3.56 1.23
N ASN A 75 2.93 -4.78 1.51
CA ASN A 75 3.76 -5.98 1.52
C ASN A 75 4.25 -6.32 0.11
N GLN A 76 3.41 -6.14 -0.91
CA GLN A 76 3.77 -6.38 -2.31
C GLN A 76 4.73 -5.30 -2.82
N ASP A 77 4.43 -4.02 -2.56
CA ASP A 77 5.31 -2.90 -2.95
C ASP A 77 6.71 -3.05 -2.36
N GLY A 78 6.81 -3.29 -1.04
CA GLY A 78 8.10 -3.44 -0.38
C GLY A 78 8.87 -4.68 -0.85
N ALA A 79 8.20 -5.82 -1.03
CA ALA A 79 8.85 -7.04 -1.52
C ALA A 79 9.34 -6.88 -2.97
N ASN A 80 8.54 -6.29 -3.85
CA ASN A 80 8.94 -6.01 -5.24
C ASN A 80 10.11 -5.03 -5.31
N MET A 81 10.06 -3.97 -4.49
CA MET A 81 11.13 -2.97 -4.43
C MET A 81 12.44 -3.59 -3.93
N GLU A 82 12.38 -4.32 -2.81
CA GLU A 82 13.55 -4.97 -2.24
C GLU A 82 14.18 -5.97 -3.23
N GLN A 83 13.35 -6.82 -3.85
CA GLN A 83 13.84 -7.82 -4.80
C GLN A 83 14.50 -7.16 -6.02
N GLN A 84 13.83 -6.20 -6.64
CA GLN A 84 14.33 -5.58 -7.87
C GLN A 84 15.57 -4.71 -7.61
N LEU A 85 15.67 -4.02 -6.48
CA LEU A 85 16.87 -3.28 -6.09
C LEU A 85 18.05 -4.23 -5.84
N LYS A 86 17.83 -5.38 -5.16
CA LYS A 86 18.86 -6.41 -4.97
C LYS A 86 19.30 -7.02 -6.29
N ASP A 87 18.37 -7.31 -7.19
CA ASP A 87 18.65 -7.82 -8.54
C ASP A 87 19.45 -6.80 -9.38
N ALA A 88 19.23 -5.51 -9.13
CA ALA A 88 20.01 -4.43 -9.72
C ALA A 88 21.40 -4.25 -9.07
N GLY A 89 21.71 -4.96 -7.98
CA GLY A 89 23.01 -4.98 -7.32
C GLY A 89 23.18 -3.94 -6.20
N TYR A 90 22.09 -3.48 -5.59
CA TYR A 90 22.11 -2.56 -4.44
C TYR A 90 21.91 -3.29 -3.12
N ASP A 91 22.46 -2.74 -2.04
CA ASP A 91 22.05 -3.09 -0.68
C ASP A 91 20.76 -2.35 -0.35
N VAL A 92 19.81 -3.01 0.32
CA VAL A 92 18.48 -2.45 0.59
C VAL A 92 18.20 -2.42 2.09
N ASP A 93 17.86 -1.24 2.60
CA ASP A 93 17.35 -1.03 3.96
C ASP A 93 15.83 -0.81 3.88
N LEU A 94 15.06 -1.91 3.94
CA LEU A 94 13.62 -1.87 3.89
C LEU A 94 13.01 -1.83 5.30
N GLN A 95 12.28 -0.76 5.60
CA GLN A 95 11.62 -0.54 6.89
C GLN A 95 10.11 -0.31 6.72
N TYR A 96 9.34 -0.76 7.72
CA TYR A 96 7.89 -0.53 7.82
C TYR A 96 7.59 0.15 9.15
N ALA A 97 6.80 1.22 9.11
CA ALA A 97 6.57 2.07 10.27
C ALA A 97 5.27 1.77 11.04
N SER A 98 4.51 0.74 10.66
CA SER A 98 3.24 0.33 11.32
C SER A 98 2.22 1.47 11.46
N ASN A 99 2.13 2.34 10.45
CA ASN A 99 1.31 3.56 10.45
C ASN A 99 1.63 4.54 11.60
N ASP A 100 2.84 4.49 12.17
CA ASP A 100 3.30 5.44 13.17
C ASP A 100 4.29 6.43 12.57
N ILE A 101 3.89 7.70 12.47
CA ILE A 101 4.67 8.77 11.83
C ILE A 101 6.02 8.97 12.53
N ALA A 102 6.06 8.91 13.87
CA ALA A 102 7.29 9.11 14.62
C ALA A 102 8.29 7.98 14.35
N THR A 103 7.79 6.76 14.22
CA THR A 103 8.58 5.58 13.82
C THR A 103 9.13 5.78 12.41
N GLN A 104 8.32 6.25 11.44
CA GLN A 104 8.78 6.50 10.07
C GLN A 104 9.88 7.57 10.03
N VAL A 105 9.71 8.68 10.76
CA VAL A 105 10.72 9.72 10.88
C VAL A 105 12.03 9.14 11.43
N SER A 106 11.97 8.37 12.52
CA SER A 106 13.17 7.77 13.13
C SER A 106 13.86 6.75 12.20
N GLN A 107 13.10 6.00 11.42
CA GLN A 107 13.65 5.09 10.41
C GLN A 107 14.39 5.85 9.31
N ILE A 108 13.81 6.94 8.80
CA ILE A 108 14.45 7.80 7.79
C ILE A 108 15.73 8.45 8.35
N GLU A 109 15.71 8.95 9.60
CA GLU A 109 16.90 9.46 10.28
C GLU A 109 18.02 8.41 10.37
N ASN A 110 17.66 7.17 10.68
CA ASN A 110 18.60 6.06 10.70
C ASN A 110 19.17 5.75 9.30
N MET A 111 18.36 5.75 8.26
CA MET A 111 18.79 5.57 6.86
C MET A 111 19.81 6.66 6.46
N ILE A 112 19.52 7.92 6.75
CA ILE A 112 20.43 9.04 6.50
C ILE A 112 21.77 8.83 7.24
N SER A 113 21.70 8.48 8.52
CA SER A 113 22.87 8.31 9.38
C SER A 113 23.71 7.08 8.98
N SER A 114 23.09 6.04 8.48
CA SER A 114 23.76 4.81 8.02
C SER A 114 24.32 4.90 6.61
N GLY A 115 24.18 6.04 5.93
CA GLY A 115 24.80 6.35 4.66
C GLY A 115 24.06 5.79 3.46
N ASP A 116 22.74 5.67 3.54
CA ASP A 116 21.89 5.33 2.40
C ASP A 116 22.00 6.46 1.36
N GLN A 117 22.17 6.10 0.09
CA GLN A 117 22.54 7.04 -0.95
C GLN A 117 21.33 7.59 -1.73
N VAL A 118 20.22 6.89 -1.68
CA VAL A 118 18.91 7.32 -2.18
C VAL A 118 17.85 6.85 -1.20
N LEU A 119 16.84 7.67 -0.96
CA LEU A 119 15.67 7.31 -0.15
C LEU A 119 14.44 7.15 -1.05
N VAL A 120 13.77 6.00 -0.95
CA VAL A 120 12.48 5.71 -1.58
C VAL A 120 11.44 5.65 -0.46
N ILE A 121 10.53 6.62 -0.43
CA ILE A 121 9.64 6.83 0.72
C ILE A 121 8.18 6.83 0.30
N ALA A 122 7.41 5.87 0.79
CA ALA A 122 5.95 5.92 0.83
C ALA A 122 5.52 6.53 2.17
N SER A 123 5.15 7.80 2.17
CA SER A 123 4.82 8.51 3.41
C SER A 123 3.52 8.01 4.04
N ILE A 124 3.46 7.94 5.37
CA ILE A 124 2.22 7.73 6.12
C ILE A 124 1.33 8.96 5.95
N ASP A 125 1.89 10.12 6.19
CA ASP A 125 1.27 11.43 6.06
C ASP A 125 2.20 12.33 5.24
N GLY A 126 1.66 12.94 4.18
CA GLY A 126 2.45 13.73 3.22
C GLY A 126 3.12 14.96 3.84
N ASP A 127 2.51 15.57 4.86
CA ASP A 127 2.98 16.81 5.46
C ASP A 127 3.98 16.62 6.62
N SER A 128 4.15 15.38 7.10
CA SER A 128 4.83 15.13 8.38
C SER A 128 6.35 14.96 8.27
N LEU A 129 6.91 14.81 7.06
CA LEU A 129 8.32 14.43 6.86
C LEU A 129 9.27 15.62 6.64
N GLY A 130 8.77 16.86 6.57
CA GLY A 130 9.56 18.02 6.16
C GLY A 130 10.88 18.20 6.94
N THR A 131 10.89 18.00 8.26
CA THR A 131 12.08 18.17 9.10
C THR A 131 13.16 17.13 8.82
N VAL A 132 12.80 15.85 8.71
CA VAL A 132 13.77 14.77 8.44
C VAL A 132 14.28 14.84 7.00
N LEU A 133 13.44 15.25 6.06
CA LEU A 133 13.85 15.40 4.66
C LEU A 133 14.76 16.60 4.44
N ALA A 134 14.68 17.64 5.26
CA ALA A 134 15.67 18.71 5.26
C ALA A 134 17.08 18.16 5.59
N GLN A 135 17.19 17.19 6.51
CA GLN A 135 18.48 16.52 6.81
C GLN A 135 18.98 15.70 5.60
N ALA A 136 18.08 14.98 4.91
CA ALA A 136 18.45 14.27 3.68
C ALA A 136 19.00 15.23 2.61
N LYS A 137 18.36 16.39 2.44
CA LYS A 137 18.80 17.44 1.53
C LYS A 137 20.17 18.00 1.91
N GLU A 138 20.41 18.30 3.20
CA GLU A 138 21.71 18.77 3.69
C GLU A 138 22.82 17.72 3.47
N ALA A 139 22.47 16.44 3.58
CA ALA A 139 23.37 15.32 3.28
C ALA A 139 23.53 15.04 1.79
N ASN A 140 22.83 15.78 0.91
CA ASN A 140 22.75 15.55 -0.53
C ASN A 140 22.25 14.15 -0.91
N ILE A 141 21.30 13.60 -0.15
CA ILE A 141 20.65 12.32 -0.42
C ILE A 141 19.38 12.59 -1.21
N PRO A 142 19.26 12.15 -2.47
CA PRO A 142 18.05 12.29 -3.26
C PRO A 142 16.88 11.49 -2.67
N VAL A 143 15.68 12.07 -2.77
CA VAL A 143 14.44 11.48 -2.26
C VAL A 143 13.48 11.22 -3.42
N ILE A 144 13.03 9.99 -3.56
CA ILE A 144 11.93 9.59 -4.44
C ILE A 144 10.70 9.39 -3.56
N ALA A 145 9.66 10.19 -3.75
CA ALA A 145 8.35 9.90 -3.22
C ALA A 145 7.79 8.69 -3.97
N TYR A 146 7.40 7.65 -3.25
CA TYR A 146 6.88 6.40 -3.80
C TYR A 146 5.41 6.25 -3.53
N ASP A 147 4.60 6.08 -4.56
CA ASP A 147 3.14 5.98 -4.54
C ASP A 147 2.42 7.21 -3.96
N ARG A 148 2.83 7.71 -2.79
CA ARG A 148 2.26 8.86 -2.10
C ARG A 148 3.14 10.09 -2.24
N LEU A 149 2.56 11.22 -2.68
CA LEU A 149 3.29 12.47 -2.80
C LEU A 149 3.61 13.03 -1.42
N ILE A 150 4.90 13.36 -1.21
CA ILE A 150 5.34 14.06 -0.01
C ILE A 150 5.17 15.56 -0.24
N MET A 151 4.39 16.19 0.65
CA MET A 151 3.99 17.59 0.53
C MET A 151 4.98 18.52 1.25
N ASN A 152 4.99 19.77 0.85
CA ASN A 152 5.67 20.88 1.52
C ASN A 152 7.17 20.67 1.79
N SER A 153 7.85 19.86 0.96
CA SER A 153 9.29 19.59 1.07
C SER A 153 9.99 19.76 -0.28
N ASP A 154 10.96 20.64 -0.33
CA ASP A 154 11.83 20.87 -1.49
C ASP A 154 13.01 19.89 -1.57
N ALA A 155 13.02 18.87 -0.71
CA ALA A 155 13.96 17.75 -0.74
C ALA A 155 13.54 16.65 -1.71
N VAL A 156 12.26 16.60 -2.10
CA VAL A 156 11.74 15.58 -3.02
C VAL A 156 12.27 15.83 -4.43
N SER A 157 13.01 14.88 -4.96
CA SER A 157 13.62 14.96 -6.28
C SER A 157 12.71 14.45 -7.40
N TYR A 158 12.00 13.35 -7.13
CA TYR A 158 11.13 12.66 -8.08
C TYR A 158 9.93 12.04 -7.36
N TYR A 159 8.89 11.74 -8.15
CA TYR A 159 7.71 11.01 -7.68
C TYR A 159 7.39 9.85 -8.63
N ALA A 160 7.24 8.66 -8.09
CA ALA A 160 6.81 7.47 -8.81
C ALA A 160 5.45 7.01 -8.29
N THR A 161 4.43 6.99 -9.14
CA THR A 161 3.05 6.66 -8.77
C THR A 161 2.25 6.14 -9.98
N PHE A 162 0.95 6.02 -9.82
CA PHE A 162 -0.03 5.80 -10.89
C PHE A 162 -0.76 7.11 -11.22
N ASP A 163 -1.52 7.13 -12.32
CA ASP A 163 -2.44 8.24 -12.58
C ASP A 163 -3.63 8.16 -11.61
N ASN A 164 -3.46 8.83 -10.47
CA ASN A 164 -4.41 8.77 -9.36
C ASN A 164 -5.76 9.42 -9.69
N TYR A 165 -5.77 10.46 -10.53
CA TYR A 165 -7.00 11.10 -10.96
C TYR A 165 -7.80 10.17 -11.89
N MET A 166 -7.12 9.49 -12.81
CA MET A 166 -7.71 8.50 -13.70
C MET A 166 -8.32 7.33 -12.94
N VAL A 167 -7.70 6.89 -11.81
CA VAL A 167 -8.30 5.86 -10.94
C VAL A 167 -9.71 6.26 -10.50
N GLY A 168 -9.85 7.45 -9.94
CA GLY A 168 -11.15 7.96 -9.51
C GLY A 168 -12.14 8.12 -10.68
N THR A 169 -11.66 8.66 -11.79
CA THR A 169 -12.48 8.81 -13.01
C THR A 169 -13.04 7.47 -13.48
N LYS A 170 -12.21 6.43 -13.58
CA LYS A 170 -12.66 5.07 -13.97
C LYS A 170 -13.69 4.50 -12.99
N GLN A 171 -13.56 4.75 -11.69
CA GLN A 171 -14.55 4.32 -10.69
C GLN A 171 -15.89 5.06 -10.86
N GLY A 172 -15.84 6.37 -11.05
CA GLY A 172 -17.03 7.19 -11.32
C GLY A 172 -17.74 6.80 -12.62
N GLU A 173 -16.98 6.61 -13.69
CA GLU A 173 -17.50 6.17 -14.99
C GLU A 173 -18.15 4.79 -14.88
N TYR A 174 -17.55 3.85 -14.16
CA TYR A 174 -18.14 2.53 -13.95
C TYR A 174 -19.52 2.64 -13.27
N ILE A 175 -19.64 3.43 -12.19
CA ILE A 175 -20.95 3.64 -11.53
C ILE A 175 -21.94 4.31 -12.48
N ARG A 176 -21.52 5.35 -13.23
CA ARG A 176 -22.35 6.02 -14.23
C ARG A 176 -22.92 5.03 -15.23
N ASP A 177 -22.08 4.20 -15.79
CA ASP A 177 -22.42 3.29 -16.88
C ASP A 177 -23.27 2.11 -16.37
N GLN A 178 -22.96 1.55 -15.21
CA GLN A 178 -23.72 0.44 -14.62
C GLN A 178 -25.14 0.84 -14.18
N LEU A 179 -25.32 2.09 -13.75
CA LEU A 179 -26.63 2.64 -13.40
C LEU A 179 -27.32 3.31 -14.60
N ASP A 180 -26.69 3.32 -15.77
CA ASP A 180 -27.18 4.03 -16.97
C ASP A 180 -27.63 5.46 -16.63
N LEU A 181 -26.77 6.21 -15.89
CA LEU A 181 -27.13 7.52 -15.38
C LEU A 181 -27.47 8.53 -16.48
N GLU A 182 -27.10 8.31 -17.72
CA GLU A 182 -27.47 9.17 -18.83
C GLU A 182 -28.94 9.01 -19.22
N ASN A 183 -29.47 7.78 -19.22
CA ASN A 183 -30.79 7.46 -19.78
C ASN A 183 -31.81 7.02 -18.74
N ALA A 184 -31.40 6.32 -17.67
CA ALA A 184 -32.30 5.82 -16.65
C ALA A 184 -33.00 6.97 -15.87
N ALA A 185 -34.20 6.73 -15.37
CA ALA A 185 -35.01 7.78 -14.73
C ALA A 185 -34.48 8.20 -13.35
N GLY A 186 -33.89 7.29 -12.55
CA GLY A 186 -33.50 7.54 -11.16
C GLY A 186 -34.68 7.82 -10.23
N PRO A 187 -34.47 8.34 -9.00
CA PRO A 187 -33.15 8.51 -8.39
C PRO A 187 -32.51 7.19 -7.98
N PHE A 188 -31.16 7.17 -7.90
CA PHE A 188 -30.39 6.05 -7.38
C PHE A 188 -29.65 6.49 -6.11
N ASN A 189 -29.50 5.58 -5.14
CA ASN A 189 -28.83 5.86 -3.89
C ASN A 189 -27.35 5.47 -3.95
N LEU A 190 -26.48 6.45 -3.69
CA LEU A 190 -25.02 6.33 -3.66
C LEU A 190 -24.51 6.59 -2.26
N GLU A 191 -23.54 5.81 -1.78
CA GLU A 191 -22.71 6.17 -0.64
C GLU A 191 -21.24 6.27 -1.07
N ILE A 192 -20.44 7.08 -0.34
CA ILE A 192 -19.08 7.45 -0.76
C ILE A 192 -18.10 7.14 0.36
N PHE A 193 -17.01 6.44 0.04
CA PHE A 193 -15.90 6.12 0.93
C PHE A 193 -14.58 6.44 0.23
N THR A 194 -13.87 7.48 0.69
CA THR A 194 -12.52 7.79 0.20
C THR A 194 -11.46 7.40 1.23
N GLY A 195 -10.20 7.73 0.94
CA GLY A 195 -9.06 7.30 1.71
C GLY A 195 -8.66 8.18 2.87
N ASP A 196 -7.43 7.98 3.33
CA ASP A 196 -6.84 8.72 4.42
C ASP A 196 -6.65 10.20 4.06
N PRO A 197 -7.05 11.14 4.93
CA PRO A 197 -6.91 12.57 4.63
C PRO A 197 -5.45 13.07 4.61
N GLY A 198 -4.52 12.34 5.25
CA GLY A 198 -3.07 12.61 5.20
C GLY A 198 -2.38 12.08 3.94
N ASP A 199 -3.10 11.28 3.14
CA ASP A 199 -2.64 10.80 1.83
C ASP A 199 -3.19 11.71 0.72
N ASN A 200 -2.31 12.48 0.07
CA ASN A 200 -2.71 13.38 -0.99
C ASN A 200 -3.43 12.67 -2.17
N ASN A 201 -3.12 11.39 -2.42
CA ASN A 201 -3.77 10.61 -3.48
C ASN A 201 -5.27 10.45 -3.25
N ALA A 202 -5.72 10.37 -1.99
CA ALA A 202 -7.14 10.25 -1.67
C ALA A 202 -7.97 11.40 -2.25
N ARG A 203 -7.38 12.61 -2.34
CA ARG A 203 -8.03 13.77 -2.96
C ARG A 203 -8.12 13.66 -4.48
N PHE A 204 -7.11 13.07 -5.13
CA PHE A 204 -7.14 12.80 -6.57
C PHE A 204 -8.17 11.72 -6.91
N PHE A 205 -8.23 10.62 -6.16
CA PHE A 205 -9.26 9.58 -6.36
C PHE A 205 -10.67 10.16 -6.20
N TYR A 206 -10.88 10.90 -5.11
CA TYR A 206 -12.16 11.56 -4.86
C TYR A 206 -12.50 12.57 -5.96
N GLY A 207 -11.56 13.44 -6.36
CA GLY A 207 -11.75 14.45 -7.40
C GLY A 207 -12.14 13.84 -8.74
N GLY A 208 -11.39 12.83 -9.21
CA GLY A 208 -11.67 12.14 -10.46
C GLY A 208 -13.05 11.48 -10.49
N ALA A 209 -13.44 10.81 -9.38
CA ALA A 209 -14.77 10.20 -9.28
C ALA A 209 -15.89 11.25 -9.20
N MET A 210 -15.67 12.33 -8.45
CA MET A 210 -16.68 13.38 -8.27
C MET A 210 -16.88 14.25 -9.53
N ASP A 211 -15.86 14.45 -10.35
CA ASP A 211 -16.03 15.12 -11.63
C ASP A 211 -16.98 14.37 -12.55
N VAL A 212 -17.07 13.04 -12.43
CA VAL A 212 -18.05 12.23 -13.16
C VAL A 212 -19.41 12.22 -12.46
N LEU A 213 -19.45 12.02 -11.12
CA LEU A 213 -20.70 11.72 -10.40
C LEU A 213 -21.43 12.96 -9.88
N LYS A 214 -20.70 14.04 -9.57
CA LYS A 214 -21.27 15.26 -8.98
C LYS A 214 -22.41 15.90 -9.83
N PRO A 215 -22.34 15.96 -11.16
CA PRO A 215 -23.47 16.46 -11.95
C PRO A 215 -24.77 15.70 -11.72
N TYR A 216 -24.70 14.39 -11.49
CA TYR A 216 -25.86 13.55 -11.19
C TYR A 216 -26.33 13.71 -9.74
N ILE A 217 -25.43 13.96 -8.78
CA ILE A 217 -25.77 14.32 -7.40
C ILE A 217 -26.47 15.68 -7.38
N ASP A 218 -25.92 16.69 -8.04
CA ASP A 218 -26.47 18.06 -8.09
C ASP A 218 -27.87 18.11 -8.74
N SER A 219 -28.12 17.23 -9.73
CA SER A 219 -29.44 17.12 -10.38
C SER A 219 -30.45 16.29 -9.58
N GLY A 220 -30.03 15.61 -8.49
CA GLY A 220 -30.84 14.70 -7.70
C GLY A 220 -31.07 13.33 -8.37
N LYS A 221 -30.38 13.01 -9.46
CA LYS A 221 -30.41 11.68 -10.09
C LYS A 221 -29.65 10.64 -9.29
N LEU A 222 -28.55 11.06 -8.63
CA LEU A 222 -27.88 10.35 -7.55
C LEU A 222 -28.23 11.03 -6.21
N VAL A 223 -28.59 10.25 -5.20
CA VAL A 223 -28.88 10.72 -3.86
C VAL A 223 -27.92 10.08 -2.87
N VAL A 224 -27.14 10.87 -2.16
CA VAL A 224 -26.35 10.40 -1.04
C VAL A 224 -27.21 10.49 0.22
N LYS A 225 -27.86 9.37 0.58
CA LYS A 225 -28.91 9.36 1.62
C LYS A 225 -28.36 9.64 3.02
N SER A 226 -27.09 9.32 3.27
CA SER A 226 -26.36 9.72 4.49
C SER A 226 -26.12 11.23 4.59
N GLY A 227 -26.19 11.95 3.46
CA GLY A 227 -25.79 13.36 3.36
C GLY A 227 -24.29 13.60 3.39
N GLN A 228 -23.47 12.53 3.46
CA GLN A 228 -22.02 12.63 3.54
C GLN A 228 -21.43 12.66 2.12
N VAL A 229 -21.13 13.85 1.62
CA VAL A 229 -20.61 14.07 0.26
C VAL A 229 -19.20 14.64 0.28
N ASP A 230 -18.95 15.65 1.11
CA ASP A 230 -17.67 16.35 1.14
C ASP A 230 -16.51 15.43 1.55
N PHE A 231 -15.32 15.65 0.98
CA PHE A 231 -14.14 14.82 1.20
C PHE A 231 -13.89 14.48 2.67
N ASP A 232 -13.92 15.48 3.56
CA ASP A 232 -13.62 15.29 4.98
C ASP A 232 -14.66 14.41 5.71
N ASN A 233 -15.89 14.36 5.21
CA ASN A 233 -16.97 13.53 5.76
C ASN A 233 -16.93 12.09 5.26
N VAL A 234 -16.28 11.84 4.13
CA VAL A 234 -16.19 10.52 3.49
C VAL A 234 -14.81 9.89 3.61
N ALA A 235 -13.85 10.60 4.22
CA ALA A 235 -12.49 10.12 4.45
C ALA A 235 -12.45 8.93 5.42
N THR A 236 -11.49 8.03 5.21
CA THR A 236 -11.27 6.83 6.01
C THR A 236 -9.85 6.83 6.55
N ALA A 237 -9.71 7.19 7.82
CA ALA A 237 -8.40 7.30 8.47
C ALA A 237 -7.62 5.98 8.37
N ASN A 238 -6.32 6.10 8.05
CA ASN A 238 -5.39 5.01 7.83
C ASN A 238 -5.81 4.02 6.71
N TRP A 239 -6.79 4.36 5.87
CA TRP A 239 -7.39 3.43 4.90
C TRP A 239 -7.94 2.17 5.57
N ALA A 240 -8.29 2.24 6.86
CA ALA A 240 -8.60 1.10 7.69
C ALA A 240 -9.96 0.47 7.37
N THR A 241 -9.96 -0.83 7.11
CA THR A 241 -11.16 -1.65 6.85
C THR A 241 -12.20 -1.51 7.96
N GLU A 242 -11.77 -1.54 9.22
CA GLU A 242 -12.65 -1.45 10.39
C GLU A 242 -13.32 -0.06 10.51
N THR A 243 -12.61 1.00 10.10
CA THR A 243 -13.16 2.36 10.06
C THR A 243 -14.25 2.45 8.99
N ALA A 244 -14.00 1.91 7.79
CA ALA A 244 -15.00 1.87 6.73
C ALA A 244 -16.21 1.01 7.13
N GLN A 245 -15.99 -0.16 7.72
CA GLN A 245 -17.06 -1.04 8.20
C GLN A 245 -17.93 -0.33 9.24
N SER A 246 -17.34 0.25 10.29
CA SER A 246 -18.07 0.93 11.36
C SER A 246 -18.89 2.11 10.83
N ARG A 247 -18.35 2.86 9.86
CA ARG A 247 -19.07 3.95 9.21
C ARG A 247 -20.24 3.43 8.37
N MET A 248 -20.06 2.33 7.62
CA MET A 248 -21.13 1.72 6.84
C MET A 248 -22.22 1.14 7.73
N ASP A 249 -21.88 0.50 8.87
CA ASP A 249 -22.86 0.04 9.88
C ASP A 249 -23.76 1.20 10.37
N ALA A 250 -23.14 2.35 10.65
CA ALA A 250 -23.87 3.55 11.07
C ALA A 250 -24.76 4.10 9.93
N ILE A 251 -24.29 4.10 8.69
CA ILE A 251 -25.06 4.55 7.52
C ILE A 251 -26.27 3.62 7.29
N ILE A 252 -26.09 2.31 7.31
CA ILE A 252 -27.18 1.34 7.14
C ILE A 252 -28.25 1.57 8.22
N SER A 253 -27.83 1.65 9.48
CA SER A 253 -28.77 1.77 10.61
C SER A 253 -29.51 3.11 10.64
N SER A 254 -28.89 4.21 10.21
CA SER A 254 -29.49 5.55 10.27
C SER A 254 -30.26 5.93 9.01
N SER A 255 -29.77 5.53 7.83
CA SER A 255 -30.28 6.04 6.55
C SER A 255 -31.00 5.00 5.72
N TYR A 256 -30.80 3.70 5.98
CA TYR A 256 -31.38 2.60 5.21
C TYR A 256 -32.19 1.61 6.05
N ALA A 257 -32.46 1.93 7.33
CA ALA A 257 -33.29 1.10 8.21
C ALA A 257 -34.74 0.93 7.72
N ASP A 258 -35.18 1.80 6.82
CA ASP A 258 -36.49 1.73 6.18
C ASP A 258 -36.59 0.72 5.04
N GLY A 259 -35.48 0.02 4.72
CA GLY A 259 -35.40 -0.94 3.62
C GLY A 259 -35.18 -0.28 2.25
N THR A 260 -34.88 1.01 2.20
CA THR A 260 -34.48 1.67 0.95
C THR A 260 -33.24 0.99 0.36
N LYS A 261 -33.22 0.80 -0.96
CA LYS A 261 -32.10 0.17 -1.68
C LYS A 261 -30.87 1.09 -1.68
N ILE A 262 -29.69 0.50 -1.50
CA ILE A 262 -28.41 1.10 -1.86
C ILE A 262 -28.09 0.63 -3.28
N ASP A 263 -27.91 1.55 -4.23
CA ASP A 263 -27.65 1.19 -5.63
C ASP A 263 -26.14 1.09 -5.92
N ALA A 264 -25.34 1.98 -5.32
CA ALA A 264 -23.90 1.97 -5.47
C ALA A 264 -23.17 2.45 -4.21
N VAL A 265 -21.95 1.97 -4.02
CA VAL A 265 -21.00 2.48 -3.05
C VAL A 265 -19.68 2.75 -3.78
N LEU A 266 -19.30 4.02 -3.84
CA LEU A 266 -18.00 4.45 -4.31
C LEU A 266 -16.98 4.20 -3.20
N CYS A 267 -16.09 3.24 -3.38
CA CYS A 267 -14.96 2.99 -2.50
C CYS A 267 -13.66 3.27 -3.28
N SER A 268 -12.82 4.15 -2.74
CA SER A 268 -11.59 4.56 -3.44
C SER A 268 -10.55 3.44 -3.50
N ASN A 269 -10.57 2.49 -2.54
CA ASN A 269 -9.68 1.33 -2.58
C ASN A 269 -10.32 0.06 -1.99
N ASP A 270 -9.60 -1.04 -2.08
CA ASP A 270 -10.08 -2.37 -1.70
C ASP A 270 -10.22 -2.55 -0.18
N SER A 271 -9.36 -1.93 0.64
CA SER A 271 -9.52 -2.02 2.10
C SER A 271 -10.79 -1.33 2.59
N THR A 272 -11.17 -0.18 1.99
CA THR A 272 -12.46 0.47 2.27
C THR A 272 -13.64 -0.34 1.71
N ALA A 273 -13.50 -0.90 0.50
CA ALA A 273 -14.51 -1.78 -0.11
C ALA A 273 -14.75 -3.05 0.72
N LEU A 274 -13.69 -3.63 1.30
CA LEU A 274 -13.79 -4.79 2.19
C LEU A 274 -14.60 -4.45 3.45
N GLY A 275 -14.34 -3.29 4.07
CA GLY A 275 -15.10 -2.83 5.22
C GLY A 275 -16.59 -2.62 4.90
N VAL A 276 -16.88 -2.00 3.75
CA VAL A 276 -18.26 -1.84 3.25
C VAL A 276 -18.91 -3.21 3.01
N THR A 277 -18.22 -4.13 2.34
CA THR A 277 -18.71 -5.49 2.07
C THR A 277 -19.03 -6.24 3.35
N ASN A 278 -18.15 -6.21 4.35
CA ASN A 278 -18.37 -6.85 5.65
C ASN A 278 -19.61 -6.29 6.36
N SER A 279 -19.81 -4.97 6.31
CA SER A 279 -20.98 -4.32 6.90
C SER A 279 -22.29 -4.71 6.19
N LEU A 280 -22.26 -4.74 4.85
CA LEU A 280 -23.42 -5.16 4.05
C LEU A 280 -23.78 -6.63 4.32
N GLU A 281 -22.81 -7.53 4.39
CA GLU A 281 -23.06 -8.94 4.73
C GLU A 281 -23.71 -9.12 6.10
N ALA A 282 -23.31 -8.31 7.07
CA ALA A 282 -23.81 -8.42 8.43
C ALA A 282 -25.18 -7.76 8.64
N ASN A 283 -25.47 -6.65 7.97
CA ASN A 283 -26.54 -5.73 8.35
C ASN A 283 -27.51 -5.37 7.23
N TYR A 284 -27.21 -5.70 5.96
CA TYR A 284 -28.02 -5.28 4.83
C TYR A 284 -28.78 -6.47 4.21
N THR A 285 -30.09 -6.30 3.98
CA THR A 285 -30.97 -7.34 3.44
C THR A 285 -31.53 -7.02 2.05
N GLY A 286 -31.12 -5.87 1.48
CA GLY A 286 -31.54 -5.45 0.15
C GLY A 286 -30.75 -6.12 -0.98
N GLU A 287 -31.04 -5.73 -2.22
CA GLU A 287 -30.23 -6.12 -3.37
C GLU A 287 -28.81 -5.60 -3.22
N TRP A 288 -27.83 -6.43 -3.62
CA TRP A 288 -26.41 -6.09 -3.48
C TRP A 288 -26.03 -4.90 -4.38
N PRO A 289 -25.38 -3.85 -3.85
CA PRO A 289 -25.04 -2.66 -4.61
C PRO A 289 -23.83 -2.87 -5.52
N ILE A 290 -23.64 -1.95 -6.46
CA ILE A 290 -22.36 -1.77 -7.15
C ILE A 290 -21.33 -1.29 -6.11
N ILE A 291 -20.16 -1.94 -6.07
CA ILE A 291 -19.05 -1.55 -5.17
C ILE A 291 -17.78 -1.42 -6.01
N THR A 292 -17.15 -0.24 -5.96
CA THR A 292 -15.84 -0.01 -6.58
C THR A 292 -14.69 -0.33 -5.63
N GLY A 293 -13.48 -0.43 -6.17
CA GLY A 293 -12.26 -0.64 -5.42
C GLY A 293 -11.01 -0.28 -6.21
N GLN A 294 -9.86 -0.47 -5.62
CA GLN A 294 -8.54 -0.28 -6.20
C GLN A 294 -7.53 -1.16 -5.44
N ASP A 295 -6.48 -1.60 -6.10
CA ASP A 295 -5.34 -2.41 -5.68
C ASP A 295 -5.47 -3.91 -5.97
N CYS A 296 -6.66 -4.44 -6.22
CA CYS A 296 -6.92 -5.87 -6.47
C CYS A 296 -6.37 -6.76 -5.35
N ASP A 297 -6.65 -6.42 -4.08
CA ASP A 297 -6.29 -7.24 -2.94
C ASP A 297 -6.97 -8.62 -3.01
N ILE A 298 -6.30 -9.68 -2.56
CA ILE A 298 -6.77 -11.07 -2.66
C ILE A 298 -8.20 -11.24 -2.15
N ALA A 299 -8.53 -10.65 -0.99
CA ALA A 299 -9.88 -10.73 -0.42
C ALA A 299 -10.93 -10.09 -1.34
N ASN A 300 -10.57 -8.97 -1.96
CA ASN A 300 -11.45 -8.20 -2.83
C ASN A 300 -11.59 -8.85 -4.21
N VAL A 301 -10.53 -9.45 -4.75
CA VAL A 301 -10.64 -10.28 -5.96
C VAL A 301 -11.57 -11.47 -5.72
N LYS A 302 -11.49 -12.14 -4.56
CA LYS A 302 -12.46 -13.18 -4.18
C LYS A 302 -13.90 -12.63 -4.11
N ASN A 303 -14.07 -11.43 -3.57
CA ASN A 303 -15.36 -10.75 -3.54
C ASN A 303 -15.85 -10.39 -4.95
N MET A 304 -14.97 -9.99 -5.87
CA MET A 304 -15.34 -9.78 -7.29
C MET A 304 -15.79 -11.08 -7.95
N ILE A 305 -15.06 -12.17 -7.75
CA ILE A 305 -15.43 -13.50 -8.26
C ILE A 305 -16.78 -13.98 -7.70
N ALA A 306 -17.05 -13.67 -6.44
CA ALA A 306 -18.29 -14.01 -5.76
C ALA A 306 -19.46 -13.03 -6.05
N GLY A 307 -19.24 -11.98 -6.83
CA GLY A 307 -20.23 -10.96 -7.16
C GLY A 307 -20.55 -10.00 -6.00
N LYS A 308 -19.67 -9.88 -5.00
CA LYS A 308 -19.81 -9.00 -3.83
C LYS A 308 -19.08 -7.67 -3.99
N GLN A 309 -18.14 -7.56 -4.90
CA GLN A 309 -17.53 -6.34 -5.36
C GLN A 309 -17.61 -6.30 -6.88
N SER A 310 -17.88 -5.15 -7.46
CA SER A 310 -18.17 -5.07 -8.88
C SER A 310 -16.92 -4.91 -9.74
N MET A 311 -15.95 -4.15 -9.23
CA MET A 311 -14.69 -3.87 -9.93
C MET A 311 -13.60 -3.47 -8.94
N SER A 312 -12.37 -3.53 -9.39
CA SER A 312 -11.21 -2.90 -8.77
C SER A 312 -10.32 -2.27 -9.83
N ILE A 313 -9.50 -1.31 -9.47
CA ILE A 313 -8.46 -0.78 -10.34
C ILE A 313 -7.14 -1.45 -9.98
N PHE A 314 -6.63 -2.26 -10.90
CA PHE A 314 -5.35 -2.92 -10.76
C PHE A 314 -4.20 -1.93 -10.93
N LYS A 315 -3.35 -1.85 -9.93
CA LYS A 315 -2.09 -1.14 -9.94
C LYS A 315 -0.97 -2.15 -9.78
N ASP A 316 -0.26 -2.47 -10.85
CA ASP A 316 0.81 -3.47 -10.80
C ASP A 316 2.01 -2.94 -10.02
N THR A 317 2.17 -3.40 -8.78
CA THR A 317 3.26 -2.99 -7.89
C THR A 317 4.63 -3.39 -8.42
N ARG A 318 4.71 -4.40 -9.31
CA ARG A 318 5.96 -4.79 -9.98
C ARG A 318 6.42 -3.72 -10.97
N ASP A 319 5.47 -3.13 -11.70
CA ASP A 319 5.76 -2.05 -12.65
C ASP A 319 6.18 -0.78 -11.93
N LEU A 320 5.49 -0.40 -10.85
CA LEU A 320 5.86 0.77 -10.06
C LEU A 320 7.27 0.61 -9.47
N ALA A 321 7.58 -0.57 -8.91
CA ALA A 321 8.92 -0.88 -8.45
C ALA A 321 9.95 -0.81 -9.58
N THR A 322 9.63 -1.36 -10.77
CA THR A 322 10.51 -1.33 -11.94
C THR A 322 10.86 0.11 -12.37
N GLN A 323 9.87 1.00 -12.41
CA GLN A 323 10.12 2.39 -12.77
C GLN A 323 10.93 3.12 -11.70
N THR A 324 10.64 2.85 -10.42
CA THR A 324 11.40 3.43 -9.30
C THR A 324 12.85 2.96 -9.29
N VAL A 325 13.12 1.68 -9.56
CA VAL A 325 14.50 1.16 -9.68
C VAL A 325 15.23 1.82 -10.84
N LYS A 326 14.57 2.09 -11.97
CA LYS A 326 15.18 2.87 -13.07
C LYS A 326 15.50 4.32 -12.65
N MET A 327 14.66 4.93 -11.80
CA MET A 327 14.98 6.26 -11.25
C MET A 327 16.19 6.19 -10.31
N VAL A 328 16.26 5.20 -9.43
CA VAL A 328 17.42 4.95 -8.56
C VAL A 328 18.70 4.76 -9.40
N ASP A 329 18.64 3.91 -10.42
CA ASP A 329 19.77 3.67 -11.34
C ASP A 329 20.25 4.96 -11.99
N ALA A 330 19.34 5.80 -12.49
CA ALA A 330 19.68 7.06 -13.12
C ALA A 330 20.35 8.04 -12.13
N ILE A 331 19.78 8.16 -10.93
CA ILE A 331 20.34 8.99 -9.84
C ILE A 331 21.75 8.51 -9.48
N MET A 332 21.95 7.22 -9.27
CA MET A 332 23.24 6.64 -8.90
C MET A 332 24.31 6.80 -10.00
N GLN A 333 23.89 6.89 -11.26
CA GLN A 333 24.77 7.16 -12.41
C GLN A 333 24.95 8.65 -12.70
N GLY A 334 24.27 9.54 -11.98
CA GLY A 334 24.30 10.98 -12.22
C GLY A 334 23.62 11.39 -13.54
N THR A 335 22.65 10.62 -14.01
CA THR A 335 21.84 10.90 -15.21
C THR A 335 20.42 11.32 -14.84
N GLU A 336 19.67 11.87 -15.80
CA GLU A 336 18.26 12.27 -15.58
C GLU A 336 17.40 11.01 -15.39
N ALA A 337 16.59 10.99 -14.34
CA ALA A 337 15.66 9.90 -14.09
C ALA A 337 14.50 9.90 -15.11
N PRO A 338 13.97 8.73 -15.49
CA PRO A 338 12.82 8.65 -16.38
C PRO A 338 11.59 9.26 -15.72
N VAL A 339 10.92 10.18 -16.42
CA VAL A 339 9.66 10.80 -16.01
C VAL A 339 8.77 10.98 -17.23
N ASN A 340 7.45 10.94 -17.03
CA ASN A 340 6.46 11.15 -18.10
C ASN A 340 5.43 12.24 -17.75
N ASP A 341 5.52 12.84 -16.54
CA ASP A 341 4.73 13.99 -16.11
C ASP A 341 5.63 15.03 -15.42
N LYS A 342 5.43 16.31 -15.79
CA LYS A 342 6.15 17.46 -15.23
C LYS A 342 5.21 18.63 -14.94
N GLU A 343 3.90 18.37 -14.84
CA GLU A 343 2.89 19.41 -14.74
C GLU A 343 1.85 19.17 -13.64
N THR A 344 1.54 17.91 -13.32
CA THR A 344 0.36 17.55 -12.53
C THR A 344 0.58 17.64 -11.02
N TYR A 345 1.73 17.18 -10.52
CA TYR A 345 1.94 16.95 -9.10
C TYR A 345 2.76 18.07 -8.44
N ASP A 346 2.07 19.14 -8.03
CA ASP A 346 2.66 20.20 -7.19
C ASP A 346 2.57 19.79 -5.72
N ASN A 347 3.71 19.76 -5.04
CA ASN A 347 3.79 19.39 -3.63
C ASN A 347 3.79 20.59 -2.67
N GLY A 348 3.46 21.80 -3.15
CA GLY A 348 3.47 23.03 -2.36
C GLY A 348 4.81 23.78 -2.39
N THR A 349 5.89 23.15 -2.87
CA THR A 349 7.18 23.81 -3.13
C THR A 349 7.48 23.93 -4.62
N GLY A 350 6.70 23.26 -5.44
CA GLY A 350 6.77 23.24 -6.90
C GLY A 350 6.32 21.90 -7.47
N VAL A 351 6.28 21.84 -8.80
CA VAL A 351 5.92 20.60 -9.50
C VAL A 351 7.06 19.60 -9.41
N ILE A 352 6.76 18.41 -8.92
CA ILE A 352 7.72 17.30 -8.80
C ILE A 352 7.71 16.47 -10.08
N PRO A 353 8.86 16.32 -10.78
CA PRO A 353 8.96 15.45 -11.94
C PRO A 353 8.54 14.02 -11.60
N SER A 354 7.54 13.49 -12.31
CA SER A 354 6.84 12.26 -11.91
C SER A 354 6.87 11.20 -13.00
N TYR A 355 6.85 9.94 -12.60
CA TYR A 355 6.51 8.83 -13.48
C TYR A 355 5.18 8.23 -13.06
N LEU A 356 4.21 8.28 -13.97
CA LEU A 356 2.86 7.77 -13.78
C LEU A 356 2.73 6.43 -14.51
N CYS A 357 2.57 5.36 -13.75
CA CYS A 357 2.16 4.06 -14.26
C CYS A 357 0.66 4.08 -14.61
N GLU A 358 0.25 3.27 -15.59
CA GLU A 358 -1.15 3.21 -16.01
C GLU A 358 -1.97 2.33 -15.06
N PRO A 359 -3.09 2.86 -14.50
CA PRO A 359 -4.03 2.04 -13.73
C PRO A 359 -4.95 1.24 -14.68
N VAL A 360 -5.13 -0.06 -14.42
CA VAL A 360 -5.88 -0.97 -15.29
C VAL A 360 -7.20 -1.37 -14.63
N PHE A 361 -8.30 -1.27 -15.38
CA PHE A 361 -9.62 -1.74 -14.92
C PHE A 361 -9.64 -3.27 -14.78
N ALA A 362 -10.14 -3.76 -13.63
CA ALA A 362 -10.33 -5.17 -13.35
C ALA A 362 -11.75 -5.48 -12.85
N ASP A 363 -12.33 -6.55 -13.33
CA ASP A 363 -13.60 -7.10 -12.87
C ASP A 363 -13.61 -8.65 -12.91
N ALA A 364 -14.76 -9.26 -12.63
CA ALA A 364 -14.92 -10.70 -12.65
C ALA A 364 -14.70 -11.33 -14.04
N ASN A 365 -14.69 -10.55 -15.13
CA ASN A 365 -14.53 -11.06 -16.49
C ASN A 365 -13.06 -11.10 -16.92
N ASN A 366 -12.22 -10.20 -16.41
CA ASN A 366 -10.83 -10.05 -16.86
C ASN A 366 -9.77 -10.29 -15.77
N TYR A 367 -10.16 -10.49 -14.49
CA TYR A 367 -9.21 -10.71 -13.39
C TYR A 367 -8.23 -11.84 -13.68
N LYS A 368 -8.68 -12.90 -14.38
CA LYS A 368 -7.83 -14.06 -14.67
C LYS A 368 -6.67 -13.68 -15.57
N GLU A 369 -6.93 -12.98 -16.66
CA GLU A 369 -5.90 -12.48 -17.58
C GLU A 369 -4.94 -11.52 -16.86
N LEU A 370 -5.51 -10.54 -16.14
CA LEU A 370 -4.73 -9.48 -15.50
C LEU A 370 -3.90 -9.95 -14.31
N LEU A 371 -4.44 -10.84 -13.47
CA LEU A 371 -3.84 -11.18 -12.19
C LEU A 371 -3.22 -12.58 -12.16
N VAL A 372 -3.81 -13.56 -12.86
CA VAL A 372 -3.33 -14.95 -12.82
C VAL A 372 -2.38 -15.23 -13.97
N ASP A 373 -2.81 -14.98 -15.20
CA ASP A 373 -2.00 -15.28 -16.39
C ASP A 373 -0.76 -14.38 -16.48
N SER A 374 -0.83 -13.16 -15.90
CA SER A 374 0.32 -12.28 -15.73
C SER A 374 1.31 -12.74 -14.64
N GLY A 375 0.93 -13.71 -13.81
CA GLY A 375 1.71 -14.20 -12.68
C GLY A 375 1.75 -13.27 -11.46
N TYR A 376 0.81 -12.32 -11.36
CA TYR A 376 0.69 -11.46 -10.16
C TYR A 376 0.17 -12.25 -8.95
N TYR A 377 -0.84 -13.09 -9.17
CA TYR A 377 -1.34 -14.07 -8.21
C TYR A 377 -1.34 -15.48 -8.80
N THR A 378 -1.34 -16.49 -7.94
CA THR A 378 -1.64 -17.87 -8.32
C THR A 378 -3.15 -18.12 -8.23
N GLU A 379 -3.69 -19.07 -9.01
CA GLU A 379 -5.10 -19.48 -8.88
C GLU A 379 -5.44 -19.93 -7.45
N ASP A 380 -4.50 -20.56 -6.74
CA ASP A 380 -4.72 -21.07 -5.38
C ASP A 380 -4.88 -19.94 -4.35
N GLN A 381 -4.26 -18.78 -4.56
CA GLN A 381 -4.45 -17.60 -3.71
C GLN A 381 -5.85 -17.01 -3.86
N LEU A 382 -6.49 -17.21 -5.02
CA LEU A 382 -7.81 -16.65 -5.33
C LEU A 382 -9.00 -17.63 -5.12
N LYS A 383 -8.74 -18.83 -4.64
CA LYS A 383 -9.76 -19.82 -4.24
C LYS A 383 -10.33 -19.62 -2.85
#